data_741566755f25988a62b6fcbcdd2719a0
#
_entry.id   741566755f25988a62b6fcbcdd2719a0
#
_cell.length_a   1.000
_cell.length_b   1.000
_cell.length_c   1.000
_cell.angle_alpha   90.00
_cell.angle_beta   90.00
_cell.angle_gamma   90.00
#
_symmetry.space_group_name_H-M   'P 1'
#
loop_
_entity.id
_entity.type
_entity.pdbx_description
1 polymer ?
#
loop_
_entity_poly.entity_id
_entity_poly.type
_entity_poly.pdbx_seq_one_letter_code
_entity_poly.pdbx_strand_id
1 'polypeptide(L)'
;MGGQNQVIKLRWGSGPDGLKFKGAKPGVKFALGENVKQSNWGDKNTTRYPQTRMGVEQIMKDSFIAAKEYGDEKIKSEKENIPHRKNYRMEALLEILRGNRIVHIHSYRQDEILMFVRLAQEFGFTVGTFQHVLEGYKVADAIADIGAGGSTFSDWWAYKFEVYDAIPFNGSLMQKMGVITSFNSDSSELACRMNIEAAKAVKYGGLSEEEALKFVTINPAKQLRIEDRVGSIEPGKDADLVIWNGSPLSTYSKAEQTWIDGVKYFDIKLDEALREKVKNERNRLINIVLNNQLDKPSEDKPDKDTDDKISFRRGFPLWVPVSLNNCTTISRGLYHNGQSLHTCTTNGCCK
;
A
#
# COMPACT_ATOMS: atom_id res chain seq x y z
N MET A 1 10.56 -4.84 12.67
CA MET A 1 9.71 -5.74 11.85
C MET A 1 8.27 -5.34 12.03
N GLY A 2 7.54 -5.20 10.91
CA GLY A 2 6.15 -4.76 10.91
C GLY A 2 5.15 -5.91 11.05
N GLY A 3 3.93 -5.72 10.50
CA GLY A 3 2.87 -6.69 10.58
C GLY A 3 2.93 -7.80 9.53
N GLN A 4 2.29 -8.90 9.81
CA GLN A 4 2.00 -9.93 8.82
C GLN A 4 0.96 -9.39 7.83
N ASN A 5 1.09 -9.73 6.56
CA ASN A 5 0.18 -9.31 5.50
C ASN A 5 -0.30 -10.49 4.65
N GLN A 6 -1.33 -10.24 3.86
CA GLN A 6 -1.95 -11.22 2.99
C GLN A 6 -2.27 -10.56 1.65
N VAL A 7 -2.13 -11.30 0.57
CA VAL A 7 -2.62 -10.89 -0.75
C VAL A 7 -4.14 -11.02 -0.78
N ILE A 8 -4.81 -10.01 -1.30
CA ILE A 8 -6.26 -9.97 -1.44
C ILE A 8 -6.66 -9.61 -2.87
N LYS A 9 -7.87 -10.00 -3.27
CA LYS A 9 -8.59 -9.48 -4.43
C LYS A 9 -9.70 -8.56 -3.92
N LEU A 10 -9.87 -7.41 -4.54
CA LEU A 10 -10.85 -6.40 -4.13
C LEU A 10 -12.27 -6.78 -4.57
N ARG A 11 -12.76 -7.91 -4.11
CA ARG A 11 -14.13 -8.39 -4.35
C ARG A 11 -15.11 -7.61 -3.49
N TRP A 12 -15.59 -6.50 -4.03
CA TRP A 12 -16.48 -5.59 -3.31
C TRP A 12 -17.69 -6.32 -2.70
N GLY A 13 -17.98 -6.03 -1.44
CA GLY A 13 -19.08 -6.69 -0.70
C GLY A 13 -18.72 -8.01 -0.03
N SER A 14 -17.51 -8.54 -0.25
CA SER A 14 -17.06 -9.75 0.42
C SER A 14 -16.51 -9.45 1.83
N GLY A 15 -16.70 -10.40 2.74
CA GLY A 15 -16.03 -10.41 4.05
C GLY A 15 -14.53 -10.76 3.92
N PRO A 16 -13.77 -10.73 5.05
CA PRO A 16 -12.32 -10.93 5.04
C PRO A 16 -11.87 -12.22 4.35
N ASP A 17 -12.56 -13.33 4.56
CA ASP A 17 -12.20 -14.61 3.94
C ASP A 17 -12.49 -14.65 2.44
N GLY A 18 -13.53 -13.94 2.00
CA GLY A 18 -13.86 -13.79 0.59
C GLY A 18 -12.88 -12.87 -0.15
N LEU A 19 -12.20 -11.96 0.55
CA LEU A 19 -11.18 -11.09 -0.04
C LEU A 19 -9.84 -11.80 -0.22
N LYS A 20 -9.51 -12.82 0.57
CA LYS A 20 -8.23 -13.51 0.48
C LYS A 20 -7.98 -14.09 -0.91
N PHE A 21 -6.77 -13.88 -1.42
CA PHE A 21 -6.27 -14.60 -2.58
C PHE A 21 -5.86 -16.01 -2.15
N LYS A 22 -6.68 -17.00 -2.46
CA LYS A 22 -6.43 -18.40 -2.08
C LYS A 22 -5.17 -18.91 -2.77
N GLY A 23 -4.26 -19.53 -2.00
CA GLY A 23 -3.00 -20.09 -2.49
C GLY A 23 -1.84 -19.09 -2.54
N ALA A 24 -2.05 -17.79 -2.36
CA ALA A 24 -0.95 -16.85 -2.25
C ALA A 24 -0.16 -17.10 -0.95
N LYS A 25 1.17 -17.06 -1.06
CA LYS A 25 2.04 -17.15 0.12
C LYS A 25 1.79 -15.96 1.04
N PRO A 26 1.76 -16.16 2.35
CA PRO A 26 1.67 -15.06 3.31
C PRO A 26 2.92 -14.19 3.24
N GLY A 27 2.75 -12.92 3.52
CA GLY A 27 3.85 -11.97 3.57
C GLY A 27 4.10 -11.43 4.96
N VAL A 28 5.16 -10.65 5.08
CA VAL A 28 5.46 -9.83 6.26
C VAL A 28 6.08 -8.51 5.82
N LYS A 29 5.65 -7.43 6.46
CA LYS A 29 6.22 -6.11 6.23
C LYS A 29 7.38 -5.86 7.18
N PHE A 30 8.54 -5.53 6.60
CA PHE A 30 9.69 -4.98 7.31
C PHE A 30 9.83 -3.49 6.96
N ALA A 31 10.66 -2.77 7.69
CA ALA A 31 10.97 -1.38 7.40
C ALA A 31 12.41 -1.05 7.78
N LEU A 32 12.99 -0.13 7.02
CA LEU A 32 14.28 0.51 7.22
C LEU A 32 14.08 2.01 7.48
N GLY A 33 15.15 2.72 7.69
CA GLY A 33 15.18 4.18 7.71
C GLY A 33 14.52 4.83 8.92
N GLU A 34 14.06 6.04 8.70
CA GLU A 34 13.52 6.91 9.74
C GLU A 34 12.23 6.37 10.35
N ASN A 35 11.45 5.63 9.59
CA ASN A 35 10.22 5.00 10.09
C ASN A 35 10.48 4.03 11.25
N VAL A 36 11.68 3.43 11.32
CA VAL A 36 12.05 2.49 12.36
C VAL A 36 12.82 3.17 13.48
N LYS A 37 13.85 3.96 13.16
CA LYS A 37 14.72 4.58 14.16
C LYS A 37 14.06 5.74 14.91
N GLN A 38 13.15 6.48 14.26
CA GLN A 38 12.38 7.59 14.85
C GLN A 38 13.22 8.69 15.54
N SER A 39 14.49 8.79 15.23
CA SER A 39 15.40 9.76 15.87
C SER A 39 15.13 11.21 15.47
N ASN A 40 14.36 11.45 14.41
CA ASN A 40 14.08 12.78 13.85
C ASN A 40 12.62 13.22 14.04
N TRP A 41 11.86 12.59 14.94
CA TRP A 41 10.43 12.85 15.10
C TRP A 41 10.14 13.94 16.13
N GLY A 42 10.85 15.07 16.02
CA GLY A 42 10.63 16.25 16.87
C GLY A 42 11.15 16.11 18.31
N ASP A 43 10.60 16.94 19.20
CA ASP A 43 11.07 17.09 20.59
C ASP A 43 10.75 15.89 21.52
N LYS A 44 10.13 14.85 21.00
CA LYS A 44 9.84 13.64 21.77
C LYS A 44 11.08 12.78 21.85
N ASN A 45 11.86 12.97 22.90
CA ASN A 45 12.92 12.04 23.26
C ASN A 45 12.35 10.65 23.44
N THR A 46 12.76 9.73 22.58
CA THR A 46 12.42 8.32 22.74
C THR A 46 13.65 7.54 23.18
N THR A 47 13.49 6.71 24.19
CA THR A 47 14.50 5.75 24.61
C THR A 47 14.32 4.41 23.91
N ARG A 48 13.36 4.31 23.00
CA ARG A 48 13.07 3.08 22.26
C ARG A 48 14.19 2.70 21.31
N TYR A 49 14.69 1.49 21.45
CA TYR A 49 15.59 0.88 20.48
C TYR A 49 14.80 0.30 19.28
N PRO A 50 15.30 0.42 18.03
CA PRO A 50 16.54 1.04 17.58
C PRO A 50 16.41 2.55 17.31
N GLN A 51 17.49 3.32 17.47
CA GLN A 51 17.55 4.75 17.15
C GLN A 51 18.54 5.09 16.02
N THR A 52 19.27 4.11 15.53
CA THR A 52 20.24 4.24 14.43
C THR A 52 19.98 3.21 13.35
N ARG A 53 20.52 3.44 12.14
CA ARG A 53 20.44 2.46 11.04
C ARG A 53 21.17 1.17 11.39
N MET A 54 22.30 1.26 12.06
CA MET A 54 23.04 0.09 12.59
C MET A 54 22.21 -0.69 13.62
N GLY A 55 21.50 0.01 14.51
CA GLY A 55 20.57 -0.62 15.45
C GLY A 55 19.38 -1.31 14.77
N VAL A 56 18.94 -0.80 13.61
CA VAL A 56 17.89 -1.47 12.81
C VAL A 56 18.40 -2.80 12.25
N GLU A 57 19.64 -2.84 11.73
CA GLU A 57 20.29 -4.07 11.30
C GLU A 57 20.39 -5.07 12.47
N GLN A 58 20.94 -4.62 13.59
CA GLN A 58 21.18 -5.46 14.76
C GLN A 58 19.91 -6.11 15.29
N ILE A 59 18.80 -5.35 15.45
CA ILE A 59 17.55 -5.92 15.95
C ILE A 59 16.94 -6.96 14.99
N MET A 60 17.16 -6.81 13.67
CA MET A 60 16.72 -7.80 12.70
C MET A 60 17.57 -9.06 12.80
N LYS A 61 18.89 -8.93 12.91
CA LYS A 61 19.84 -10.03 13.06
C LYS A 61 19.58 -10.84 14.33
N ASP A 62 19.46 -10.17 15.47
CA ASP A 62 19.12 -10.81 16.75
C ASP A 62 17.79 -11.56 16.67
N SER A 63 16.81 -11.00 15.99
CA SER A 63 15.49 -11.63 15.83
C SER A 63 15.56 -12.90 14.99
N PHE A 64 16.38 -12.93 13.93
CA PHE A 64 16.55 -14.14 13.12
C PHE A 64 17.39 -15.21 13.83
N ILE A 65 18.39 -14.80 14.63
CA ILE A 65 19.13 -15.74 15.51
C ILE A 65 18.15 -16.40 16.50
N ALA A 66 17.37 -15.59 17.22
CA ALA A 66 16.36 -16.11 18.16
C ALA A 66 15.32 -17.01 17.49
N ALA A 67 14.95 -16.72 16.22
CA ALA A 67 14.04 -17.59 15.49
C ALA A 67 14.67 -18.94 15.10
N LYS A 68 15.97 -18.99 14.79
CA LYS A 68 16.69 -20.25 14.57
C LYS A 68 16.74 -21.07 15.85
N GLU A 69 17.15 -20.47 16.96
CA GLU A 69 17.21 -21.12 18.28
C GLU A 69 15.84 -21.70 18.68
N TYR A 70 14.79 -20.90 18.53
CA TYR A 70 13.40 -21.35 18.76
C TYR A 70 13.04 -22.55 17.86
N GLY A 71 13.45 -22.53 16.60
CA GLY A 71 13.19 -23.62 15.65
C GLY A 71 13.89 -24.91 16.05
N ASP A 72 15.14 -24.82 16.52
CA ASP A 72 15.94 -25.95 16.98
C ASP A 72 15.38 -26.55 18.28
N GLU A 73 14.98 -25.70 19.23
CA GLU A 73 14.30 -26.12 20.46
C GLU A 73 12.98 -26.84 20.16
N LYS A 74 12.20 -26.32 19.20
CA LYS A 74 10.94 -26.92 18.77
C LYS A 74 11.18 -28.34 18.23
N ILE A 75 12.14 -28.50 17.32
CA ILE A 75 12.50 -29.80 16.74
C ILE A 75 12.98 -30.79 17.84
N LYS A 76 13.77 -30.28 18.78
CA LYS A 76 14.25 -31.13 19.92
C LYS A 76 13.06 -31.56 20.78
N SER A 77 12.18 -30.66 21.14
CA SER A 77 10.96 -30.93 21.93
C SER A 77 10.07 -31.97 21.29
N GLU A 78 9.85 -31.83 19.95
CA GLU A 78 9.11 -32.81 19.17
C GLU A 78 9.71 -34.20 19.19
N LYS A 79 11.05 -34.32 19.07
CA LYS A 79 11.78 -35.61 19.14
C LYS A 79 11.72 -36.27 20.53
N GLU A 80 11.78 -35.45 21.58
CA GLU A 80 11.73 -35.87 22.96
C GLU A 80 10.32 -36.04 23.52
N ASN A 81 9.31 -35.75 22.70
CA ASN A 81 7.90 -35.76 23.08
C ASN A 81 7.58 -34.84 24.29
N ILE A 82 8.26 -33.69 24.36
CA ILE A 82 8.10 -32.70 25.40
C ILE A 82 7.24 -31.55 24.88
N PRO A 83 6.25 -31.02 25.64
CA PRO A 83 5.46 -29.89 25.23
C PRO A 83 6.33 -28.66 24.97
N HIS A 84 6.18 -28.03 23.77
CA HIS A 84 6.87 -26.81 23.42
C HIS A 84 5.89 -25.62 23.41
N ARG A 85 6.25 -24.52 24.10
CA ARG A 85 5.42 -23.32 24.14
C ARG A 85 5.50 -22.57 22.84
N LYS A 86 4.39 -22.44 22.14
CA LYS A 86 4.29 -21.69 20.88
C LYS A 86 4.53 -20.20 21.08
N ASN A 87 5.50 -19.64 20.34
CA ASN A 87 5.79 -18.22 20.26
C ASN A 87 5.41 -17.70 18.86
N TYR A 88 4.28 -17.01 18.76
CA TYR A 88 3.75 -16.54 17.46
C TYR A 88 4.67 -15.57 16.71
N ARG A 89 5.53 -14.82 17.40
CA ARG A 89 6.53 -13.97 16.75
C ARG A 89 7.62 -14.78 16.09
N MET A 90 8.14 -15.77 16.82
CA MET A 90 9.20 -16.66 16.32
C MET A 90 8.67 -17.58 15.21
N GLU A 91 7.44 -18.06 15.30
CA GLU A 91 6.80 -18.84 14.22
C GLU A 91 6.79 -18.06 12.90
N ALA A 92 6.40 -16.79 12.91
CA ALA A 92 6.39 -15.97 11.70
C ALA A 92 7.80 -15.77 11.11
N LEU A 93 8.83 -15.60 11.95
CA LEU A 93 10.21 -15.47 11.50
C LEU A 93 10.77 -16.82 11.01
N LEU A 94 10.41 -17.90 11.66
CA LEU A 94 10.79 -19.24 11.24
C LEU A 94 10.17 -19.61 9.88
N GLU A 95 8.94 -19.16 9.59
CA GLU A 95 8.32 -19.29 8.28
C GLU A 95 9.12 -18.55 7.20
N ILE A 96 9.69 -17.38 7.50
CA ILE A 96 10.58 -16.66 6.59
C ILE A 96 11.82 -17.49 6.28
N LEU A 97 12.51 -17.96 7.31
CA LEU A 97 13.74 -18.78 7.17
C LEU A 97 13.50 -20.09 6.42
N ARG A 98 12.27 -20.62 6.48
CA ARG A 98 11.85 -21.84 5.75
C ARG A 98 11.30 -21.56 4.35
N GLY A 99 11.26 -20.30 3.91
CA GLY A 99 10.72 -19.90 2.61
C GLY A 99 9.19 -19.97 2.48
N ASN A 100 8.48 -20.12 3.60
CA ASN A 100 7.01 -20.21 3.63
C ASN A 100 6.33 -18.84 3.75
N ARG A 101 7.08 -17.78 4.03
CA ARG A 101 6.61 -16.40 4.14
C ARG A 101 7.56 -15.47 3.40
N ILE A 102 7.01 -14.51 2.64
CA ILE A 102 7.77 -13.58 1.80
C ILE A 102 7.99 -12.27 2.55
N VAL A 103 9.20 -11.73 2.49
CA VAL A 103 9.52 -10.43 3.08
C VAL A 103 9.30 -9.31 2.06
N HIS A 104 8.53 -8.30 2.43
CA HIS A 104 8.38 -7.03 1.74
C HIS A 104 8.89 -5.92 2.63
N ILE A 105 9.88 -5.14 2.17
CA ILE A 105 10.58 -4.20 3.04
C ILE A 105 10.52 -2.77 2.53
N HIS A 106 10.02 -1.86 3.37
CA HIS A 106 10.14 -0.42 3.15
C HIS A 106 11.61 -0.01 3.19
N SER A 107 12.08 0.67 2.14
CA SER A 107 13.47 1.04 1.95
C SER A 107 13.59 2.27 1.05
N TYR A 108 14.56 3.14 1.33
CA TYR A 108 14.85 4.29 0.47
C TYR A 108 16.31 4.30 0.04
N ARG A 109 17.24 4.22 0.99
CA ARG A 109 18.67 4.47 0.81
C ARG A 109 19.44 3.22 0.38
N GLN A 110 20.42 3.43 -0.48
CA GLN A 110 21.28 2.36 -0.99
C GLN A 110 22.03 1.56 0.09
N ASP A 111 22.55 2.27 1.12
CA ASP A 111 23.30 1.64 2.21
C ASP A 111 22.43 0.66 3.02
N GLU A 112 21.19 1.03 3.28
CA GLU A 112 20.23 0.17 3.98
C GLU A 112 19.72 -0.97 3.11
N ILE A 113 19.55 -0.75 1.80
CA ILE A 113 19.18 -1.80 0.84
C ILE A 113 20.28 -2.85 0.79
N LEU A 114 21.55 -2.44 0.61
CA LEU A 114 22.70 -3.36 0.59
C LEU A 114 22.86 -4.11 1.91
N MET A 115 22.67 -3.45 3.04
CA MET A 115 22.69 -4.10 4.35
C MET A 115 21.64 -5.22 4.40
N PHE A 116 20.42 -4.96 3.93
CA PHE A 116 19.36 -5.97 3.99
C PHE A 116 19.57 -7.11 2.97
N VAL A 117 20.15 -6.82 1.81
CA VAL A 117 20.61 -7.86 0.85
C VAL A 117 21.59 -8.82 1.54
N ARG A 118 22.62 -8.29 2.24
CA ARG A 118 23.59 -9.09 2.97
C ARG A 118 22.95 -9.91 4.09
N LEU A 119 22.00 -9.32 4.81
CA LEU A 119 21.24 -10.01 5.85
C LEU A 119 20.44 -11.19 5.27
N ALA A 120 19.79 -10.97 4.12
CA ALA A 120 19.05 -12.02 3.44
C ALA A 120 19.96 -13.17 2.99
N GLN A 121 21.15 -12.84 2.48
CA GLN A 121 22.18 -13.84 2.10
C GLN A 121 22.71 -14.60 3.32
N GLU A 122 23.02 -13.91 4.42
CA GLU A 122 23.52 -14.51 5.67
C GLU A 122 22.54 -15.53 6.26
N PHE A 123 21.27 -15.21 6.25
CA PHE A 123 20.22 -16.07 6.83
C PHE A 123 19.52 -16.98 5.82
N GLY A 124 19.78 -16.82 4.52
CA GLY A 124 19.26 -17.68 3.45
C GLY A 124 17.76 -17.51 3.17
N PHE A 125 17.18 -16.33 3.42
CA PHE A 125 15.75 -16.10 3.16
C PHE A 125 15.49 -15.28 1.88
N THR A 126 14.28 -15.40 1.35
CA THR A 126 13.86 -14.70 0.13
C THR A 126 13.25 -13.34 0.45
N VAL A 127 13.78 -12.30 -0.20
CA VAL A 127 13.14 -10.99 -0.27
C VAL A 127 12.23 -10.95 -1.49
N GLY A 128 10.94 -10.71 -1.29
CA GLY A 128 10.00 -10.55 -2.38
C GLY A 128 10.15 -9.19 -3.06
N THR A 129 10.17 -8.11 -2.24
CA THR A 129 10.16 -6.76 -2.78
C THR A 129 10.82 -5.77 -1.83
N PHE A 130 11.74 -4.96 -2.35
CA PHE A 130 12.12 -3.69 -1.77
C PHE A 130 11.08 -2.64 -2.16
N GLN A 131 10.34 -2.11 -1.19
CA GLN A 131 9.27 -1.15 -1.44
C GLN A 131 9.76 0.27 -1.31
N HIS A 132 9.26 1.13 -2.19
CA HIS A 132 9.64 2.53 -2.39
C HIS A 132 11.04 2.70 -3.00
N VAL A 133 11.99 1.96 -2.59
CA VAL A 133 13.36 1.68 -3.12
C VAL A 133 13.96 2.81 -3.97
N LEU A 134 13.87 4.07 -3.45
CA LEU A 134 14.11 5.28 -4.24
C LEU A 134 15.56 5.44 -4.71
N GLU A 135 16.53 4.85 -4.03
CA GLU A 135 17.91 4.75 -4.46
C GLU A 135 18.26 3.36 -5.07
N GLY A 136 17.25 2.59 -5.47
CA GLY A 136 17.45 1.25 -6.04
C GLY A 136 18.32 1.25 -7.29
N TYR A 137 18.28 2.31 -8.08
CA TYR A 137 19.14 2.46 -9.27
C TYR A 137 20.63 2.41 -8.96
N LYS A 138 21.05 2.75 -7.73
CA LYS A 138 22.45 2.74 -7.33
C LYS A 138 22.97 1.34 -6.96
N VAL A 139 22.07 0.41 -6.66
CA VAL A 139 22.34 -0.96 -6.15
C VAL A 139 21.47 -2.01 -6.84
N ALA A 140 21.08 -1.72 -8.08
CA ALA A 140 20.17 -2.57 -8.84
C ALA A 140 20.75 -3.96 -9.11
N ASP A 141 22.04 -4.07 -9.32
CA ASP A 141 22.79 -5.31 -9.45
C ASP A 141 22.61 -6.22 -8.22
N ALA A 142 22.84 -5.69 -7.03
CA ALA A 142 22.68 -6.44 -5.80
C ALA A 142 21.24 -6.90 -5.54
N ILE A 143 20.24 -6.09 -5.93
CA ILE A 143 18.82 -6.45 -5.83
C ILE A 143 18.50 -7.58 -6.82
N ALA A 144 19.01 -7.48 -8.07
CA ALA A 144 18.81 -8.49 -9.10
C ALA A 144 19.47 -9.82 -8.74
N ASP A 145 20.69 -9.79 -8.21
CA ASP A 145 21.48 -10.98 -7.85
C ASP A 145 20.77 -11.88 -6.82
N ILE A 146 20.01 -11.31 -5.90
CA ILE A 146 19.22 -12.10 -4.93
C ILE A 146 17.80 -12.44 -5.42
N GLY A 147 17.47 -12.08 -6.68
CA GLY A 147 16.16 -12.31 -7.27
C GLY A 147 15.01 -11.54 -6.61
N ALA A 148 15.31 -10.44 -5.94
CA ALA A 148 14.30 -9.58 -5.32
C ALA A 148 13.66 -8.62 -6.33
N GLY A 149 12.41 -8.25 -6.09
CA GLY A 149 11.75 -7.18 -6.84
C GLY A 149 12.03 -5.80 -6.24
N GLY A 150 11.88 -4.78 -7.08
CA GLY A 150 11.89 -3.38 -6.67
C GLY A 150 10.56 -2.72 -6.99
N SER A 151 9.88 -2.20 -5.98
CA SER A 151 8.62 -1.45 -6.16
C SER A 151 8.85 0.00 -5.81
N THR A 152 8.85 0.90 -6.80
CA THR A 152 9.24 2.30 -6.60
C THR A 152 8.12 3.26 -6.90
N PHE A 153 8.28 4.53 -6.50
CA PHE A 153 7.44 5.62 -6.98
C PHE A 153 7.90 6.06 -8.37
N SER A 154 6.99 6.59 -9.17
CA SER A 154 7.32 7.04 -10.52
C SER A 154 8.11 8.36 -10.53
N ASP A 155 7.78 9.30 -9.65
CA ASP A 155 8.33 10.65 -9.64
C ASP A 155 8.30 11.36 -8.28
N TRP A 156 8.34 10.63 -7.19
CA TRP A 156 8.49 11.23 -5.86
C TRP A 156 9.95 11.45 -5.54
N TRP A 157 10.33 12.66 -5.24
CA TRP A 157 11.70 13.03 -4.85
C TRP A 157 11.72 14.18 -3.85
N ALA A 158 12.81 14.29 -3.12
CA ALA A 158 13.20 15.43 -2.27
C ALA A 158 12.17 15.93 -1.25
N TYR A 159 11.13 15.16 -0.90
CA TYR A 159 10.13 15.56 0.09
C TYR A 159 10.59 15.37 1.54
N LYS A 160 11.70 14.66 1.75
CA LYS A 160 12.43 14.53 3.01
C LYS A 160 13.88 14.17 2.75
N PHE A 161 14.75 14.35 3.75
CA PHE A 161 16.20 14.18 3.60
C PHE A 161 16.61 12.79 3.10
N GLU A 162 16.03 11.72 3.63
CA GLU A 162 16.42 10.35 3.24
C GLU A 162 15.98 9.95 1.82
N VAL A 163 15.26 10.82 1.11
CA VAL A 163 14.85 10.61 -0.28
C VAL A 163 15.40 11.69 -1.22
N TYR A 164 16.45 12.37 -0.81
CA TYR A 164 17.04 13.47 -1.55
C TYR A 164 17.57 13.03 -2.92
N ASP A 165 18.11 11.84 -3.01
CA ASP A 165 18.67 11.26 -4.25
C ASP A 165 17.67 10.45 -5.09
N ALA A 166 16.37 10.56 -4.79
CA ALA A 166 15.34 9.97 -5.62
C ALA A 166 15.29 10.63 -7.00
N ILE A 167 15.13 9.84 -8.06
CA ILE A 167 15.08 10.31 -9.45
C ILE A 167 13.93 9.64 -10.21
N PRO A 168 13.34 10.32 -11.22
CA PRO A 168 12.23 9.77 -11.99
C PRO A 168 12.60 8.60 -12.89
N PHE A 169 13.91 8.37 -13.12
CA PHE A 169 14.43 7.29 -13.96
C PHE A 169 14.63 5.98 -13.20
N ASN A 170 14.50 5.98 -11.88
CA ASN A 170 14.84 4.87 -11.00
C ASN A 170 14.22 3.53 -11.46
N GLY A 171 12.91 3.51 -11.71
CA GLY A 171 12.24 2.29 -12.16
C GLY A 171 12.78 1.73 -13.45
N SER A 172 13.04 2.59 -14.44
CA SER A 172 13.58 2.20 -15.74
C SER A 172 15.03 1.72 -15.67
N LEU A 173 15.83 2.32 -14.81
CA LEU A 173 17.22 1.90 -14.59
C LEU A 173 17.28 0.53 -13.92
N MET A 174 16.48 0.31 -12.87
CA MET A 174 16.38 -0.99 -12.21
C MET A 174 15.92 -2.08 -13.20
N GLN A 175 14.91 -1.80 -14.02
CA GLN A 175 14.42 -2.75 -15.03
C GLN A 175 15.52 -3.12 -16.03
N LYS A 176 16.32 -2.15 -16.52
CA LYS A 176 17.43 -2.38 -17.44
C LYS A 176 18.54 -3.23 -16.81
N MET A 177 18.68 -3.19 -15.49
CA MET A 177 19.64 -4.01 -14.73
C MET A 177 19.08 -5.39 -14.33
N GLY A 178 17.87 -5.75 -14.80
CA GLY A 178 17.27 -7.07 -14.57
C GLY A 178 16.43 -7.20 -13.31
N VAL A 179 16.21 -6.12 -12.55
CA VAL A 179 15.30 -6.14 -11.40
C VAL A 179 13.87 -6.24 -11.90
N ILE A 180 13.06 -7.13 -11.32
CA ILE A 180 11.61 -7.15 -11.54
C ILE A 180 11.03 -5.90 -10.90
N THR A 181 10.76 -4.86 -11.71
CA THR A 181 10.37 -3.55 -11.22
C THR A 181 8.87 -3.35 -11.31
N SER A 182 8.27 -2.77 -10.26
CA SER A 182 6.88 -2.32 -10.24
C SER A 182 6.76 -0.89 -9.73
N PHE A 183 5.63 -0.25 -10.00
CA PHE A 183 5.27 1.00 -9.34
C PHE A 183 4.27 0.79 -8.22
N ASN A 184 4.41 1.60 -7.18
CA ASN A 184 3.45 1.72 -6.09
C ASN A 184 3.14 3.21 -5.81
N SER A 185 2.07 3.46 -5.09
CA SER A 185 1.64 4.84 -4.84
C SER A 185 1.94 5.34 -3.44
N ASP A 186 1.83 4.50 -2.43
CA ASP A 186 1.79 4.89 -1.00
C ASP A 186 0.89 6.12 -0.72
N SER A 187 -0.11 6.33 -1.59
CA SER A 187 -1.02 7.46 -1.61
C SER A 187 -2.38 7.01 -2.13
N SER A 188 -3.45 7.38 -1.43
CA SER A 188 -4.82 7.09 -1.85
C SER A 188 -5.21 7.78 -3.16
N GLU A 189 -4.64 8.95 -3.44
CA GLU A 189 -4.86 9.68 -4.68
C GLU A 189 -4.19 8.98 -5.87
N LEU A 190 -2.90 8.66 -5.75
CA LEU A 190 -2.15 8.02 -6.83
C LEU A 190 -2.60 6.59 -7.09
N ALA A 191 -3.11 5.88 -6.07
CA ALA A 191 -3.65 4.53 -6.24
C ALA A 191 -4.80 4.46 -7.25
N CYS A 192 -5.54 5.55 -7.43
CA CYS A 192 -6.63 5.64 -8.41
C CYS A 192 -6.16 5.75 -9.86
N ARG A 193 -4.87 6.02 -10.11
CA ARG A 193 -4.31 6.29 -11.44
C ARG A 193 -2.97 5.62 -11.72
N MET A 194 -2.78 4.41 -11.22
CA MET A 194 -1.53 3.65 -11.39
C MET A 194 -1.15 3.42 -12.86
N ASN A 195 -2.13 3.39 -13.76
CA ASN A 195 -1.92 3.36 -15.21
C ASN A 195 -1.17 4.62 -15.71
N ILE A 196 -1.45 5.79 -15.14
CA ILE A 196 -0.74 7.03 -15.48
C ILE A 196 0.65 7.06 -14.83
N GLU A 197 0.80 6.48 -13.64
CA GLU A 197 2.12 6.30 -13.04
C GLU A 197 3.01 5.42 -13.94
N ALA A 198 2.44 4.34 -14.52
CA ALA A 198 3.15 3.50 -15.50
C ALA A 198 3.57 4.29 -16.76
N ALA A 199 2.73 5.18 -17.28
CA ALA A 199 3.05 6.01 -18.45
C ALA A 199 4.29 6.89 -18.25
N LYS A 200 4.63 7.23 -17.00
CA LYS A 200 5.85 8.00 -16.70
C LYS A 200 7.13 7.22 -16.98
N ALA A 201 7.10 5.88 -16.90
CA ALA A 201 8.24 5.04 -17.29
C ALA A 201 8.53 5.13 -18.79
N VAL A 202 7.52 5.30 -19.62
CA VAL A 202 7.70 5.61 -21.05
C VAL A 202 8.31 7.00 -21.20
N LYS A 203 7.70 8.00 -20.60
CA LYS A 203 8.07 9.41 -20.78
C LYS A 203 9.48 9.72 -20.26
N TYR A 204 9.81 9.28 -19.06
CA TYR A 204 11.08 9.59 -18.41
C TYR A 204 12.14 8.51 -18.68
N GLY A 205 11.76 7.24 -18.68
CA GLY A 205 12.69 6.12 -18.78
C GLY A 205 12.94 5.62 -20.19
N GLY A 206 12.13 6.05 -21.16
CA GLY A 206 12.22 5.59 -22.55
C GLY A 206 11.91 4.09 -22.71
N LEU A 207 11.08 3.53 -21.84
CA LEU A 207 10.59 2.16 -21.99
C LEU A 207 9.49 2.09 -23.05
N SER A 208 9.27 0.91 -23.63
CA SER A 208 8.08 0.67 -24.45
C SER A 208 6.81 0.74 -23.60
N GLU A 209 5.67 0.99 -24.22
CA GLU A 209 4.37 0.99 -23.55
C GLU A 209 4.08 -0.36 -22.89
N GLU A 210 4.46 -1.45 -23.54
CA GLU A 210 4.31 -2.81 -23.03
C GLU A 210 5.12 -3.01 -21.73
N GLU A 211 6.40 -2.64 -21.73
CA GLU A 211 7.24 -2.74 -20.54
C GLU A 211 6.74 -1.86 -19.41
N ALA A 212 6.26 -0.67 -19.71
CA ALA A 212 5.68 0.23 -18.70
C ALA A 212 4.41 -0.35 -18.07
N LEU A 213 3.54 -0.98 -18.86
CA LEU A 213 2.34 -1.65 -18.33
C LEU A 213 2.69 -2.82 -17.41
N LYS A 214 3.79 -3.54 -17.66
CA LYS A 214 4.25 -4.61 -16.77
C LYS A 214 4.53 -4.11 -15.35
N PHE A 215 4.89 -2.85 -15.16
CA PHE A 215 5.16 -2.26 -13.83
C PHE A 215 3.93 -2.21 -12.93
N VAL A 216 2.73 -2.27 -13.48
CA VAL A 216 1.47 -2.22 -12.74
C VAL A 216 0.58 -3.47 -12.96
N THR A 217 1.10 -4.49 -13.65
CA THR A 217 0.38 -5.73 -13.96
C THR A 217 1.18 -6.96 -13.56
N ILE A 218 1.94 -7.56 -14.48
CA ILE A 218 2.63 -8.83 -14.26
C ILE A 218 3.81 -8.74 -13.29
N ASN A 219 4.53 -7.60 -13.24
CA ASN A 219 5.66 -7.47 -12.33
C ASN A 219 5.26 -7.46 -10.85
N PRO A 220 4.23 -6.70 -10.39
CA PRO A 220 3.75 -6.86 -9.03
C PRO A 220 3.20 -8.26 -8.75
N ALA A 221 2.60 -8.94 -9.73
CA ALA A 221 2.17 -10.33 -9.55
C ALA A 221 3.37 -11.27 -9.30
N LYS A 222 4.47 -11.10 -10.04
CA LYS A 222 5.74 -11.83 -9.80
C LYS A 222 6.32 -11.56 -8.42
N GLN A 223 6.30 -10.31 -7.97
CA GLN A 223 6.78 -9.91 -6.64
C GLN A 223 5.96 -10.54 -5.51
N LEU A 224 4.66 -10.77 -5.75
CA LEU A 224 3.73 -11.44 -4.84
C LEU A 224 3.70 -12.97 -5.01
N ARG A 225 4.39 -13.51 -6.02
CA ARG A 225 4.42 -14.95 -6.36
C ARG A 225 3.03 -15.51 -6.71
N ILE A 226 2.28 -14.77 -7.52
CA ILE A 226 0.93 -15.11 -8.00
C ILE A 226 0.78 -14.92 -9.52
N GLU A 227 1.91 -14.78 -10.22
CA GLU A 227 1.96 -14.53 -11.67
C GLU A 227 1.43 -15.68 -12.52
N ASP A 228 1.35 -16.87 -11.96
CA ASP A 228 0.72 -18.05 -12.58
C ASP A 228 -0.81 -17.90 -12.71
N ARG A 229 -1.41 -17.01 -11.92
CA ARG A 229 -2.86 -16.82 -11.89
C ARG A 229 -3.34 -15.46 -12.37
N VAL A 230 -2.54 -14.39 -12.20
CA VAL A 230 -2.93 -13.01 -12.53
C VAL A 230 -1.78 -12.22 -13.15
N GLY A 231 -2.08 -11.00 -13.62
CA GLY A 231 -1.08 -10.03 -14.11
C GLY A 231 -0.88 -10.04 -15.63
N SER A 232 -1.42 -11.00 -16.34
CA SER A 232 -1.46 -11.06 -17.82
C SER A 232 -2.74 -11.71 -18.29
N ILE A 233 -3.11 -11.47 -19.56
CA ILE A 233 -4.27 -12.06 -20.20
C ILE A 233 -3.82 -13.31 -20.95
N GLU A 234 -3.97 -14.47 -20.31
CA GLU A 234 -3.56 -15.76 -20.82
C GLU A 234 -4.61 -16.82 -20.47
N PRO A 235 -4.83 -17.83 -21.34
CA PRO A 235 -5.71 -18.96 -21.01
C PRO A 235 -5.26 -19.66 -19.73
N GLY A 236 -6.20 -19.92 -18.82
CA GLY A 236 -5.94 -20.57 -17.54
C GLY A 236 -5.69 -19.63 -16.38
N LYS A 237 -5.51 -18.33 -16.61
CA LYS A 237 -5.43 -17.33 -15.55
C LYS A 237 -6.80 -16.81 -15.13
N ASP A 238 -6.87 -16.27 -13.94
CA ASP A 238 -8.08 -15.65 -13.41
C ASP A 238 -8.48 -14.44 -14.28
N ALA A 239 -9.75 -14.28 -14.57
CA ALA A 239 -10.26 -13.18 -15.38
C ALA A 239 -10.36 -11.87 -14.57
N ASP A 240 -9.19 -11.34 -14.20
CA ASP A 240 -9.03 -10.03 -13.58
C ASP A 240 -8.67 -9.02 -14.69
N LEU A 241 -9.68 -8.29 -15.17
CA LEU A 241 -9.59 -7.49 -16.39
C LEU A 241 -10.11 -6.08 -16.19
N VAL A 242 -9.52 -5.14 -16.90
CA VAL A 242 -10.04 -3.76 -17.04
C VAL A 242 -10.24 -3.46 -18.51
N ILE A 243 -11.45 -3.01 -18.87
CA ILE A 243 -11.77 -2.54 -20.21
C ILE A 243 -11.68 -1.03 -20.24
N TRP A 244 -10.91 -0.52 -21.20
CA TRP A 244 -10.65 0.91 -21.37
C TRP A 244 -11.23 1.39 -22.69
N ASN A 245 -11.61 2.69 -22.77
CA ASN A 245 -12.06 3.31 -24.01
C ASN A 245 -10.91 3.77 -24.93
N GLY A 246 -9.66 3.51 -24.56
CA GLY A 246 -8.46 3.85 -25.31
C GLY A 246 -7.21 3.27 -24.65
N SER A 247 -6.00 3.74 -25.00
CA SER A 247 -4.77 3.28 -24.35
C SER A 247 -4.80 3.58 -22.85
N PRO A 248 -4.57 2.59 -21.98
CA PRO A 248 -4.56 2.82 -20.53
C PRO A 248 -3.49 3.82 -20.08
N LEU A 249 -2.43 4.02 -20.88
CA LEU A 249 -1.37 4.99 -20.58
C LEU A 249 -1.72 6.44 -20.93
N SER A 250 -2.89 6.68 -21.53
CA SER A 250 -3.37 8.01 -21.87
C SER A 250 -4.19 8.62 -20.73
N THR A 251 -3.93 9.89 -20.42
CA THR A 251 -4.73 10.67 -19.46
C THR A 251 -6.18 10.91 -19.91
N TYR A 252 -6.48 10.73 -21.20
CA TYR A 252 -7.83 10.85 -21.75
C TYR A 252 -8.64 9.56 -21.65
N SER A 253 -7.97 8.42 -21.43
CA SER A 253 -8.64 7.14 -21.33
C SER A 253 -9.30 6.93 -19.98
N LYS A 254 -10.46 6.25 -20.01
CA LYS A 254 -11.23 5.90 -18.82
C LYS A 254 -11.43 4.39 -18.77
N ALA A 255 -11.36 3.82 -17.57
CA ALA A 255 -11.80 2.46 -17.33
C ALA A 255 -13.33 2.42 -17.48
N GLU A 256 -13.83 1.61 -18.41
CA GLU A 256 -15.27 1.41 -18.63
C GLU A 256 -15.81 0.27 -17.76
N GLN A 257 -15.04 -0.79 -17.60
CA GLN A 257 -15.44 -1.94 -16.79
C GLN A 257 -14.23 -2.51 -16.04
N THR A 258 -14.49 -3.02 -14.83
CA THR A 258 -13.51 -3.78 -14.03
C THR A 258 -14.11 -5.12 -13.65
N TRP A 259 -13.38 -6.19 -13.93
CA TRP A 259 -13.75 -7.57 -13.70
C TRP A 259 -12.75 -8.23 -12.75
N ILE A 260 -13.23 -9.01 -11.81
CA ILE A 260 -12.42 -9.79 -10.88
C ILE A 260 -12.99 -11.21 -10.85
N ASP A 261 -12.15 -12.21 -11.11
CA ASP A 261 -12.58 -13.63 -11.24
C ASP A 261 -13.74 -13.82 -12.24
N GLY A 262 -13.78 -13.04 -13.31
CA GLY A 262 -14.85 -13.09 -14.30
C GLY A 262 -16.18 -12.45 -13.86
N VAL A 263 -16.23 -11.84 -12.69
CA VAL A 263 -17.39 -11.08 -12.20
C VAL A 263 -17.17 -9.59 -12.42
N LYS A 264 -18.14 -8.89 -12.99
CA LYS A 264 -18.08 -7.45 -13.23
C LYS A 264 -18.39 -6.68 -11.94
N TYR A 265 -17.39 -6.00 -11.38
CA TYR A 265 -17.51 -5.19 -10.16
C TYR A 265 -17.72 -3.72 -10.43
N PHE A 266 -17.30 -3.23 -11.59
CA PHE A 266 -17.48 -1.83 -12.00
C PHE A 266 -17.97 -1.76 -13.45
N ASP A 267 -18.91 -0.84 -13.71
CA ASP A 267 -19.39 -0.48 -15.03
C ASP A 267 -19.71 1.02 -15.00
N ILE A 268 -19.07 1.81 -15.87
CA ILE A 268 -19.16 3.27 -15.86
C ILE A 268 -20.59 3.76 -16.05
N LYS A 269 -21.38 3.09 -16.91
CA LYS A 269 -22.78 3.48 -17.16
C LYS A 269 -23.66 3.24 -15.94
N LEU A 270 -23.43 2.13 -15.25
CA LEU A 270 -24.15 1.84 -14.01
C LEU A 270 -23.75 2.81 -12.90
N ASP A 271 -22.46 3.15 -12.80
CA ASP A 271 -21.95 4.11 -11.82
C ASP A 271 -22.56 5.50 -12.04
N GLU A 272 -22.63 5.96 -13.28
CA GLU A 272 -23.28 7.24 -13.63
C GLU A 272 -24.75 7.26 -13.22
N ALA A 273 -25.50 6.20 -13.49
CA ALA A 273 -26.90 6.08 -13.07
C ALA A 273 -27.07 6.07 -11.54
N LEU A 274 -26.18 5.37 -10.83
CA LEU A 274 -26.18 5.33 -9.37
C LEU A 274 -25.82 6.69 -8.76
N ARG A 275 -24.89 7.42 -9.35
CA ARG A 275 -24.52 8.79 -8.92
C ARG A 275 -25.72 9.74 -9.03
N GLU A 276 -26.44 9.70 -10.14
CA GLU A 276 -27.63 10.53 -10.32
C GLU A 276 -28.72 10.17 -9.30
N LYS A 277 -28.95 8.87 -9.06
CA LYS A 277 -29.85 8.41 -8.00
C LYS A 277 -29.46 8.94 -6.61
N VAL A 278 -28.17 8.84 -6.26
CA VAL A 278 -27.66 9.34 -4.98
C VAL A 278 -27.83 10.86 -4.87
N LYS A 279 -27.55 11.60 -5.93
CA LYS A 279 -27.74 13.05 -5.99
C LYS A 279 -29.20 13.44 -5.79
N ASN A 280 -30.12 12.76 -6.45
CA ASN A 280 -31.55 13.02 -6.33
C ASN A 280 -32.05 12.70 -4.91
N GLU A 281 -31.62 11.58 -4.33
CA GLU A 281 -31.99 11.22 -2.95
C GLU A 281 -31.39 12.21 -1.93
N ARG A 282 -30.15 12.64 -2.11
CA ARG A 282 -29.53 13.69 -1.28
C ARG A 282 -30.34 14.99 -1.33
N ASN A 283 -30.75 15.43 -2.51
CA ASN A 283 -31.57 16.63 -2.68
C ASN A 283 -32.95 16.47 -2.01
N ARG A 284 -33.56 15.29 -2.16
CA ARG A 284 -34.83 14.98 -1.48
C ARG A 284 -34.70 15.08 0.05
N LEU A 285 -33.65 14.50 0.61
CA LEU A 285 -33.40 14.54 2.07
C LEU A 285 -33.10 15.96 2.56
N ILE A 286 -32.34 16.75 1.79
CA ILE A 286 -32.08 18.16 2.11
C ILE A 286 -33.42 18.95 2.16
N ASN A 287 -34.29 18.76 1.17
CA ASN A 287 -35.58 19.46 1.13
C ASN A 287 -36.46 19.07 2.33
N ILE A 288 -36.48 17.82 2.74
CA ILE A 288 -37.20 17.41 3.98
C ILE A 288 -36.65 18.13 5.21
N VAL A 289 -35.32 18.20 5.36
CA VAL A 289 -34.70 18.87 6.51
C VAL A 289 -35.04 20.37 6.52
N LEU A 290 -34.95 21.03 5.36
CA LEU A 290 -35.25 22.45 5.23
C LEU A 290 -36.72 22.73 5.54
N ASN A 291 -37.65 21.93 5.02
CA ASN A 291 -39.09 22.11 5.27
C ASN A 291 -39.41 21.90 6.75
N ASN A 292 -38.82 20.87 7.41
CA ASN A 292 -39.00 20.64 8.82
C ASN A 292 -38.40 21.74 9.72
N GLN A 293 -37.42 22.52 9.21
CA GLN A 293 -36.88 23.68 9.93
C GLN A 293 -37.79 24.93 9.77
N LEU A 294 -38.47 25.05 8.65
CA LEU A 294 -39.42 26.14 8.39
C LEU A 294 -40.72 26.00 9.20
N ASP A 295 -41.09 24.74 9.55
CA ASP A 295 -42.31 24.46 10.32
C ASP A 295 -42.11 24.58 11.86
N LYS A 296 -40.90 24.90 12.34
CA LYS A 296 -40.67 25.21 13.74
C LYS A 296 -41.00 26.65 14.04
N PRO A 297 -41.92 26.94 15.00
CA PRO A 297 -42.16 28.33 15.44
C PRO A 297 -40.83 28.92 15.95
N SER A 298 -40.56 30.18 15.63
CA SER A 298 -39.42 30.91 16.19
C SER A 298 -39.57 30.97 17.70
N GLU A 299 -38.90 30.09 18.43
CA GLU A 299 -38.67 30.27 19.87
C GLU A 299 -37.73 31.46 20.03
N ASP A 300 -38.21 32.52 20.64
CA ASP A 300 -37.41 33.65 21.08
C ASP A 300 -36.27 33.17 21.93
N LYS A 301 -35.04 33.41 21.51
CA LYS A 301 -33.84 33.10 22.25
C LYS A 301 -33.74 34.04 23.46
N PRO A 302 -33.66 33.55 24.70
CA PRO A 302 -33.00 34.32 25.73
C PRO A 302 -31.48 34.16 25.55
N ASP A 303 -30.82 35.31 25.47
CA ASP A 303 -29.38 35.43 25.62
C ASP A 303 -28.91 34.67 26.87
N LYS A 304 -28.00 33.71 26.69
CA LYS A 304 -26.99 33.33 27.68
C LYS A 304 -25.83 32.59 27.03
N ASP A 305 -24.69 33.22 27.13
CA ASP A 305 -23.37 32.59 27.07
C ASP A 305 -23.33 31.28 27.84
N THR A 306 -23.14 30.19 27.19
CA THR A 306 -22.49 29.00 27.75
C THR A 306 -21.89 28.20 26.61
N ASP A 307 -20.58 28.09 26.64
CA ASP A 307 -19.75 27.13 25.90
C ASP A 307 -20.25 25.68 26.20
N ASP A 308 -21.03 25.12 25.32
CA ASP A 308 -21.33 23.70 25.35
C ASP A 308 -20.88 23.02 24.04
N LYS A 309 -19.77 22.33 24.17
CA LYS A 309 -19.23 21.42 23.18
C LYS A 309 -20.24 20.34 22.85
N ILE A 310 -20.84 20.40 21.66
CA ILE A 310 -21.67 19.32 21.14
C ILE A 310 -20.78 18.12 20.85
N SER A 311 -20.85 17.12 21.72
CA SER A 311 -20.25 15.81 21.50
C SER A 311 -21.11 15.00 20.54
N PHE A 312 -20.67 14.79 19.33
CA PHE A 312 -21.24 13.79 18.43
C PHE A 312 -20.93 12.40 18.95
N ARG A 313 -21.93 11.71 19.50
CA ARG A 313 -21.84 10.28 19.80
C ARG A 313 -21.66 9.50 18.48
N ARG A 314 -20.58 8.74 18.42
CA ARG A 314 -20.30 7.75 17.36
C ARG A 314 -21.37 6.67 17.39
N GLY A 315 -21.94 6.39 16.25
CA GLY A 315 -22.72 5.19 16.06
C GLY A 315 -23.66 5.29 14.87
N PHE A 316 -23.13 5.07 13.67
CA PHE A 316 -23.76 4.37 12.55
C PHE A 316 -22.72 4.20 11.42
N PRO A 317 -22.46 2.98 10.96
CA PRO A 317 -21.65 2.79 9.76
C PRO A 317 -22.52 3.09 8.53
N LEU A 318 -22.42 4.29 8.00
CA LEU A 318 -22.93 4.56 6.65
C LEU A 318 -21.96 3.96 5.63
N TRP A 319 -22.23 2.77 5.20
CA TRP A 319 -21.67 2.16 4.00
C TRP A 319 -22.27 2.86 2.79
N VAL A 320 -21.58 3.86 2.28
CA VAL A 320 -21.87 4.44 0.96
C VAL A 320 -20.81 3.92 0.01
N PRO A 321 -21.17 3.27 -1.10
CA PRO A 321 -20.19 2.87 -2.10
C PRO A 321 -19.53 4.13 -2.66
N VAL A 322 -18.25 4.32 -2.35
CA VAL A 322 -17.43 5.37 -2.98
C VAL A 322 -16.90 4.78 -4.28
N SER A 323 -17.40 5.27 -5.39
CA SER A 323 -16.85 4.96 -6.70
C SER A 323 -15.40 5.43 -6.78
N LEU A 324 -14.50 4.53 -7.16
CA LEU A 324 -13.06 4.78 -7.28
C LEU A 324 -12.67 5.80 -8.37
N ASN A 325 -13.66 6.32 -9.14
CA ASN A 325 -13.39 7.24 -10.25
C ASN A 325 -13.42 8.73 -9.90
N ASN A 326 -13.76 9.09 -8.67
CA ASN A 326 -13.58 10.45 -8.18
C ASN A 326 -12.77 10.43 -6.89
N CYS A 327 -11.47 10.57 -6.99
CA CYS A 327 -10.62 11.01 -5.90
C CYS A 327 -10.93 12.46 -5.50
N THR A 328 -12.20 12.78 -5.29
CA THR A 328 -12.59 13.98 -4.58
C THR A 328 -12.71 13.61 -3.11
N THR A 329 -11.62 13.77 -2.43
CA THR A 329 -11.46 14.18 -1.04
C THR A 329 -12.65 13.90 -0.11
N ILE A 330 -12.63 12.76 0.58
CA ILE A 330 -13.06 12.75 1.96
C ILE A 330 -11.78 12.58 2.80
N SER A 331 -11.03 13.66 2.92
CA SER A 331 -10.09 13.83 4.01
C SER A 331 -10.90 14.24 5.24
N ARG A 332 -11.47 13.27 5.95
CA ARG A 332 -11.79 13.47 7.35
C ARG A 332 -10.58 13.03 8.14
N GLY A 333 -9.95 14.05 8.73
CA GLY A 333 -8.75 13.98 9.51
C GLY A 333 -8.71 12.83 10.49
N LEU A 334 -7.72 12.02 10.34
CA LEU A 334 -7.08 11.35 11.46
C LEU A 334 -6.09 12.37 12.02
N TYR A 335 -6.47 12.98 13.13
CA TYR A 335 -5.56 13.77 13.93
C TYR A 335 -4.43 12.86 14.43
N HIS A 336 -3.26 13.07 13.89
CA HIS A 336 -2.03 12.65 14.52
C HIS A 336 -1.20 13.91 14.78
N ASN A 337 -1.07 14.25 16.06
CA ASN A 337 -0.15 15.25 16.59
C ASN A 337 -0.36 16.73 16.17
N GLY A 338 -1.51 17.33 16.49
CA GLY A 338 -1.57 18.77 16.81
C GLY A 338 -1.14 19.78 15.73
N GLN A 339 -1.01 19.41 14.47
CA GLN A 339 -0.78 20.34 13.37
C GLN A 339 -1.94 20.26 12.38
N SER A 340 -2.57 21.40 12.15
CA SER A 340 -3.65 21.57 11.19
C SER A 340 -3.10 21.38 9.77
N LEU A 341 -3.55 20.37 9.07
CA LEU A 341 -3.42 20.30 7.63
C LEU A 341 -4.49 21.21 7.01
N HIS A 342 -4.05 22.19 6.24
CA HIS A 342 -4.90 23.12 5.52
C HIS A 342 -5.89 22.37 4.63
N THR A 343 -7.16 22.62 4.86
CA THR A 343 -8.26 22.22 3.99
C THR A 343 -8.16 23.00 2.70
N CYS A 344 -7.94 22.33 1.59
CA CYS A 344 -8.13 22.88 0.27
C CYS A 344 -9.64 22.89 -0.02
N THR A 345 -10.27 24.06 0.06
CA THR A 345 -11.65 24.27 -0.37
C THR A 345 -11.70 24.30 -1.90
N THR A 346 -12.73 23.68 -2.43
CA THR A 346 -13.08 23.65 -3.84
C THR A 346 -13.23 25.06 -4.41
N ASN A 347 -12.16 25.62 -4.98
CA ASN A 347 -12.16 26.57 -6.08
C ASN A 347 -10.69 26.99 -6.33
N GLY A 348 -10.11 26.44 -7.39
CA GLY A 348 -8.96 27.00 -8.05
C GLY A 348 -7.61 26.71 -7.39
N CYS A 349 -7.00 25.58 -7.73
CA CYS A 349 -5.56 25.43 -7.78
C CYS A 349 -5.20 24.38 -8.84
N CYS A 350 -5.26 24.80 -10.08
CA CYS A 350 -4.36 24.36 -11.13
C CYS A 350 -3.57 25.59 -11.56
N LYS A 351 -2.41 25.78 -11.00
CA LYS A 351 -1.29 26.51 -11.59
C LYS A 351 0.00 25.83 -11.15
#